data_579f066c1c224d35a40192e71f0451a3
#
_entry.id   579f066c1c224d35a40192e71f0451a3
#
_cell.length_a   1.000
_cell.length_b   1.000
_cell.length_c   1.000
_cell.angle_alpha   90.00
_cell.angle_beta   90.00
_cell.angle_gamma   90.00
#
_symmetry.space_group_name_H-M   'P 1'
#
loop_
_entity.id
_entity.type
_entity.pdbx_description
1 polymer ?
#
loop_
_entity_poly.entity_id
_entity_poly.type
_entity_poly.pdbx_seq_one_letter_code
_entity_poly.pdbx_strand_id
1 'polypeptide(L)'
;MFRLKSGIKTAALITAFILSTGAIVSCGGQENNNSLPDSSSDTASDKKFVNSEKINEVLPGIVCWGDSLTSGPGRNAMSYPTALQNYIDDSISVMCPEAKELGISIPVVNMGVGGEDTNTILGRNGAVPFITSSAFTIPAEEKSVAIKFVSENGNPVAPLIQGNAGMEFVTIGGVKGVISRSGNGYVFTRSEAGDPVQISKGTEIITAGSEPYREYIAVIFIGQNGGFTGYDELVEQQKAIINHQTKNKDKYIIIGLHTTTPSCREDLEGLMLEEYGNKYINLREYMSTDAMKNADLTPTQSDISAMEGGNVPPSLLSTDMLHFNSDGYEIIGKLVYDRMEQLGYFDVLKDLLTESD
;
A
#
# COMPACT_ATOMS: atom_id res chain seq x y z
N MET A 1 -10.71 49.14 -18.81
CA MET A 1 -11.76 48.90 -19.83
C MET A 1 -11.21 47.78 -20.72
N PHE A 2 -11.58 46.55 -20.45
CA PHE A 2 -11.74 45.44 -21.39
C PHE A 2 -12.00 44.18 -20.59
N ARG A 3 -13.26 43.72 -20.64
CA ARG A 3 -13.70 42.44 -20.10
C ARG A 3 -13.42 41.35 -21.15
N LEU A 4 -12.81 40.25 -20.73
CA LEU A 4 -12.90 39.00 -21.48
C LEU A 4 -13.51 37.92 -20.57
N LYS A 5 -14.71 37.50 -20.90
CA LYS A 5 -15.37 36.30 -20.39
C LYS A 5 -14.83 35.10 -21.22
N SER A 6 -14.36 34.04 -20.59
CA SER A 6 -14.27 32.75 -21.21
C SER A 6 -14.92 31.69 -20.31
N GLY A 7 -16.00 31.14 -20.79
CA GLY A 7 -16.71 30.05 -20.12
C GLY A 7 -16.01 28.72 -20.42
N ILE A 8 -15.80 27.94 -19.40
CA ILE A 8 -15.35 26.55 -19.51
C ILE A 8 -16.60 25.69 -19.37
N LYS A 9 -16.93 24.94 -20.43
CA LYS A 9 -17.98 23.94 -20.43
C LYS A 9 -17.43 22.64 -19.84
N THR A 10 -18.01 22.23 -18.72
CA THR A 10 -17.76 20.94 -18.09
C THR A 10 -18.52 19.86 -18.88
N ALA A 11 -17.80 18.93 -19.48
CA ALA A 11 -18.40 17.75 -20.07
C ALA A 11 -18.40 16.62 -19.03
N ALA A 12 -19.59 16.23 -18.59
CA ALA A 12 -19.80 15.05 -17.75
C ALA A 12 -19.79 13.81 -18.64
N LEU A 13 -18.88 12.89 -18.38
CA LEU A 13 -18.85 11.56 -19.01
C LEU A 13 -19.66 10.61 -18.12
N ILE A 14 -20.85 10.22 -18.58
CA ILE A 14 -21.68 9.21 -17.94
C ILE A 14 -21.28 7.86 -18.54
N THR A 15 -20.69 6.99 -17.74
CA THR A 15 -20.44 5.59 -18.13
C THR A 15 -21.62 4.75 -17.70
N ALA A 16 -22.40 4.28 -18.67
CA ALA A 16 -23.54 3.41 -18.44
C ALA A 16 -23.05 1.96 -18.28
N PHE A 17 -23.38 1.34 -17.16
CA PHE A 17 -23.28 -0.10 -16.96
C PHE A 17 -24.50 -0.77 -17.61
N ILE A 18 -24.28 -1.62 -18.62
CA ILE A 18 -25.32 -2.46 -19.22
C ILE A 18 -25.34 -3.79 -18.47
N LEU A 19 -26.37 -4.02 -17.66
CA LEU A 19 -26.73 -5.34 -17.15
C LEU A 19 -27.46 -6.12 -18.26
N SER A 20 -26.84 -7.19 -18.75
CA SER A 20 -27.52 -8.14 -19.64
C SER A 20 -28.20 -9.23 -18.81
N THR A 21 -29.52 -9.16 -18.72
CA THR A 21 -30.36 -10.26 -18.23
C THR A 21 -30.59 -11.25 -19.38
N GLY A 22 -29.99 -12.43 -19.27
CA GLY A 22 -30.24 -13.55 -20.18
C GLY A 22 -31.56 -14.23 -19.85
N ALA A 23 -32.52 -14.21 -20.79
CA ALA A 23 -33.77 -14.95 -20.71
C ALA A 23 -33.55 -16.43 -21.07
N ILE A 24 -34.04 -17.31 -20.18
CA ILE A 24 -34.10 -18.75 -20.40
C ILE A 24 -35.34 -19.04 -21.32
N VAL A 25 -35.09 -19.58 -22.50
CA VAL A 25 -36.13 -20.19 -23.31
C VAL A 25 -35.92 -21.70 -23.30
N SER A 26 -36.89 -22.40 -22.72
CA SER A 26 -37.02 -23.85 -22.78
C SER A 26 -37.79 -24.24 -24.05
N CYS A 27 -37.23 -25.12 -24.85
CA CYS A 27 -38.04 -25.94 -25.79
C CYS A 27 -37.40 -27.32 -25.92
N GLY A 28 -38.26 -28.32 -25.79
CA GLY A 28 -37.90 -29.71 -25.67
C GLY A 28 -37.69 -30.47 -26.98
N GLY A 29 -37.05 -31.59 -26.83
CA GLY A 29 -37.29 -32.85 -27.50
C GLY A 29 -36.66 -33.08 -28.88
N GLN A 30 -35.62 -33.91 -28.93
CA GLN A 30 -35.64 -35.20 -29.65
C GLN A 30 -34.28 -35.91 -29.49
N GLU A 31 -34.36 -37.19 -29.13
CA GLU A 31 -33.24 -38.12 -29.08
C GLU A 31 -32.68 -38.37 -30.47
N ASN A 32 -31.35 -38.31 -30.62
CA ASN A 32 -30.63 -39.06 -31.65
C ASN A 32 -29.28 -39.49 -31.11
N ASN A 33 -29.11 -40.80 -30.94
CA ASN A 33 -27.86 -41.47 -30.69
C ASN A 33 -26.88 -41.22 -31.84
N ASN A 34 -25.75 -40.59 -31.53
CA ASN A 34 -24.51 -40.76 -32.28
C ASN A 34 -23.35 -40.59 -31.33
N SER A 35 -22.64 -41.71 -31.15
CA SER A 35 -21.37 -41.80 -30.43
C SER A 35 -20.32 -40.86 -31.08
N LEU A 36 -19.88 -39.86 -30.37
CA LEU A 36 -18.72 -39.05 -30.71
C LEU A 36 -17.48 -39.56 -29.97
N PRO A 37 -16.29 -39.46 -30.55
CA PRO A 37 -15.07 -39.93 -29.93
C PRO A 37 -14.64 -39.01 -28.79
N ASP A 38 -14.16 -39.66 -27.75
CA ASP A 38 -13.53 -39.06 -26.57
C ASP A 38 -12.41 -38.12 -26.99
N SER A 39 -12.61 -36.79 -26.85
CA SER A 39 -11.56 -35.82 -26.99
C SER A 39 -11.12 -35.34 -25.59
N SER A 40 -10.11 -36.06 -25.07
CA SER A 40 -9.30 -35.63 -23.94
C SER A 40 -8.51 -34.35 -24.29
N SER A 41 -9.07 -33.17 -24.06
CA SER A 41 -8.36 -31.90 -24.21
C SER A 41 -8.66 -30.84 -23.15
N ASP A 42 -9.26 -31.23 -21.99
CA ASP A 42 -9.69 -30.25 -20.97
C ASP A 42 -8.79 -30.17 -19.73
N THR A 43 -7.61 -30.80 -19.74
CA THR A 43 -6.85 -30.88 -18.47
C THR A 43 -5.83 -29.75 -18.24
N ALA A 44 -5.42 -29.01 -19.27
CA ALA A 44 -4.40 -27.96 -19.10
C ALA A 44 -4.99 -26.62 -18.60
N SER A 45 -6.20 -26.24 -19.06
CA SER A 45 -6.82 -24.98 -18.63
C SER A 45 -7.33 -25.07 -17.18
N ASP A 46 -7.87 -26.22 -16.78
CA ASP A 46 -8.37 -26.44 -15.42
C ASP A 46 -7.25 -26.49 -14.37
N LYS A 47 -6.09 -27.09 -14.71
CA LYS A 47 -4.94 -27.10 -13.81
C LYS A 47 -4.34 -25.69 -13.59
N LYS A 48 -4.26 -24.87 -14.64
CA LYS A 48 -3.74 -23.51 -14.54
C LYS A 48 -4.71 -22.59 -13.78
N PHE A 49 -6.01 -22.78 -13.89
CA PHE A 49 -7.01 -22.00 -13.14
C PHE A 49 -6.96 -22.30 -11.63
N VAL A 50 -6.82 -23.56 -11.25
CA VAL A 50 -6.67 -24.01 -9.85
C VAL A 50 -5.42 -23.39 -9.22
N ASN A 51 -4.32 -23.25 -9.96
CA ASN A 51 -3.09 -22.65 -9.45
C ASN A 51 -3.24 -21.14 -9.19
N SER A 52 -4.00 -20.39 -9.99
CA SER A 52 -4.21 -18.96 -9.74
C SER A 52 -5.01 -18.69 -8.45
N GLU A 53 -6.04 -19.47 -8.15
CA GLU A 53 -6.78 -19.39 -6.89
C GLU A 53 -5.88 -19.72 -5.69
N LYS A 54 -5.09 -20.77 -5.79
CA LYS A 54 -4.15 -21.19 -4.75
C LYS A 54 -3.04 -20.17 -4.51
N ILE A 55 -2.55 -19.52 -5.57
CA ILE A 55 -1.59 -18.40 -5.46
C ILE A 55 -2.21 -17.25 -4.66
N ASN A 56 -3.42 -16.82 -5.02
CA ASN A 56 -4.12 -15.74 -4.33
C ASN A 56 -4.45 -16.09 -2.86
N GLU A 57 -4.70 -17.36 -2.54
CA GLU A 57 -4.91 -17.81 -1.16
C GLU A 57 -3.62 -17.72 -0.33
N VAL A 58 -2.49 -18.10 -0.89
CA VAL A 58 -1.20 -18.19 -0.15
C VAL A 58 -0.45 -16.87 -0.16
N LEU A 59 -0.49 -16.12 -1.26
CA LEU A 59 0.17 -14.83 -1.44
C LEU A 59 -0.80 -13.83 -2.06
N PRO A 60 -1.76 -13.31 -1.29
CA PRO A 60 -2.81 -12.43 -1.81
C PRO A 60 -2.28 -11.06 -2.27
N GLY A 61 -1.10 -10.65 -1.82
CA GLY A 61 -0.47 -9.41 -2.24
C GLY A 61 0.57 -8.88 -1.26
N ILE A 62 1.09 -7.71 -1.59
CA ILE A 62 2.03 -6.93 -0.79
C ILE A 62 1.41 -5.57 -0.53
N VAL A 63 1.50 -5.06 0.69
CA VAL A 63 1.03 -3.72 1.06
C VAL A 63 2.17 -2.89 1.60
N CYS A 64 2.38 -1.69 1.04
CA CYS A 64 3.45 -0.78 1.41
C CYS A 64 2.88 0.38 2.25
N TRP A 65 3.11 0.36 3.57
CA TRP A 65 2.69 1.39 4.50
C TRP A 65 3.77 2.43 4.72
N GLY A 66 3.41 3.72 4.63
CA GLY A 66 4.36 4.79 4.85
C GLY A 66 3.82 6.19 4.56
N ASP A 67 4.75 7.11 4.46
CA ASP A 67 4.53 8.52 4.19
C ASP A 67 4.84 8.89 2.71
N SER A 68 5.43 10.08 2.46
CA SER A 68 5.80 10.52 1.12
C SER A 68 6.87 9.65 0.45
N LEU A 69 7.75 9.03 1.24
CA LEU A 69 8.80 8.13 0.73
C LEU A 69 8.19 6.84 0.15
N THR A 70 7.03 6.44 0.64
CA THR A 70 6.25 5.32 0.09
C THR A 70 5.30 5.80 -1.03
N SER A 71 4.60 6.91 -0.82
CA SER A 71 3.70 7.50 -1.82
C SER A 71 4.39 7.76 -3.16
N GLY A 72 5.65 8.21 -3.11
CA GLY A 72 6.39 8.64 -4.27
C GLY A 72 5.98 10.04 -4.75
N PRO A 73 6.55 10.54 -5.87
CA PRO A 73 6.41 11.92 -6.32
C PRO A 73 5.07 12.24 -7.00
N GLY A 74 4.10 11.34 -6.93
CA GLY A 74 2.74 11.57 -7.42
C GLY A 74 2.28 10.57 -8.48
N ARG A 75 1.07 10.79 -9.01
CA ARG A 75 0.42 9.88 -9.94
C ARG A 75 1.24 9.68 -11.22
N ASN A 76 1.46 8.43 -11.61
CA ASN A 76 2.21 8.00 -12.79
C ASN A 76 3.73 8.28 -12.75
N ALA A 77 4.29 8.68 -11.61
CA ALA A 77 5.73 8.74 -11.41
C ALA A 77 6.23 7.49 -10.69
N MET A 78 7.53 7.19 -10.83
CA MET A 78 8.15 6.05 -10.18
C MET A 78 8.08 6.21 -8.65
N SER A 79 7.57 5.20 -7.98
CA SER A 79 7.67 5.00 -6.54
C SER A 79 8.23 3.60 -6.27
N TYR A 80 8.80 3.33 -5.10
CA TYR A 80 9.33 1.99 -4.85
C TYR A 80 8.26 0.89 -4.89
N PRO A 81 6.99 1.10 -4.46
CA PRO A 81 5.95 0.09 -4.66
C PRO A 81 5.66 -0.19 -6.14
N THR A 82 5.75 0.85 -7.00
CA THR A 82 5.62 0.67 -8.46
C THR A 82 6.78 -0.14 -9.03
N ALA A 83 8.02 0.18 -8.64
CA ALA A 83 9.19 -0.58 -9.05
C ALA A 83 9.13 -2.03 -8.57
N LEU A 84 8.75 -2.26 -7.30
CA LEU A 84 8.53 -3.60 -6.74
C LEU A 84 7.49 -4.40 -7.54
N GLN A 85 6.36 -3.77 -7.94
CA GLN A 85 5.35 -4.40 -8.80
C GLN A 85 5.97 -4.85 -10.12
N ASN A 86 6.76 -3.99 -10.77
CA ASN A 86 7.39 -4.32 -12.04
C ASN A 86 8.32 -5.54 -11.92
N TYR A 87 9.18 -5.60 -10.89
CA TYR A 87 10.06 -6.76 -10.66
C TYR A 87 9.29 -8.05 -10.40
N ILE A 88 8.18 -7.99 -9.67
CA ILE A 88 7.32 -9.15 -9.44
C ILE A 88 6.67 -9.60 -10.75
N ASP A 89 6.10 -8.68 -11.52
CA ASP A 89 5.43 -8.98 -12.79
C ASP A 89 6.42 -9.57 -13.82
N ASP A 90 7.63 -9.01 -13.90
CA ASP A 90 8.69 -9.53 -14.75
C ASP A 90 9.11 -10.96 -14.34
N SER A 91 9.28 -11.20 -13.03
CA SER A 91 9.61 -12.52 -12.49
C SER A 91 8.51 -13.55 -12.80
N ILE A 92 7.25 -13.19 -12.59
CA ILE A 92 6.10 -14.04 -12.91
C ILE A 92 6.07 -14.34 -14.42
N SER A 93 6.28 -13.33 -15.26
CA SER A 93 6.27 -13.47 -16.73
C SER A 93 7.38 -14.38 -17.25
N VAL A 94 8.53 -14.41 -16.59
CA VAL A 94 9.63 -15.33 -16.90
C VAL A 94 9.28 -16.78 -16.55
N MET A 95 8.63 -16.99 -15.40
CA MET A 95 8.24 -18.33 -14.94
C MET A 95 6.99 -18.87 -15.65
N CYS A 96 6.05 -17.99 -15.99
CA CYS A 96 4.79 -18.32 -16.65
C CYS A 96 4.45 -17.22 -17.69
N PRO A 97 4.87 -17.36 -18.95
CA PRO A 97 4.61 -16.36 -20.00
C PRO A 97 3.12 -16.03 -20.20
N GLU A 98 2.24 -16.98 -19.94
CA GLU A 98 0.80 -16.81 -20.03
C GLU A 98 0.15 -16.27 -18.75
N ALA A 99 0.92 -15.91 -17.73
CA ALA A 99 0.42 -15.49 -16.43
C ALA A 99 -0.64 -14.36 -16.52
N LYS A 100 -0.39 -13.38 -17.38
CA LYS A 100 -1.31 -12.26 -17.61
C LYS A 100 -2.65 -12.73 -18.18
N GLU A 101 -2.65 -13.66 -19.12
CA GLU A 101 -3.86 -14.22 -19.74
C GLU A 101 -4.64 -15.10 -18.76
N LEU A 102 -3.92 -15.72 -17.83
CA LEU A 102 -4.46 -16.56 -16.76
C LEU A 102 -4.91 -15.74 -15.53
N GLY A 103 -4.72 -14.42 -15.53
CA GLY A 103 -5.05 -13.55 -14.39
C GLY A 103 -4.17 -13.78 -13.17
N ILE A 104 -2.96 -14.33 -13.35
CA ILE A 104 -1.99 -14.53 -12.28
C ILE A 104 -1.24 -13.22 -12.05
N SER A 105 -1.42 -12.63 -10.88
CA SER A 105 -0.69 -11.43 -10.45
C SER A 105 -0.62 -11.37 -8.92
N ILE A 106 0.43 -10.76 -8.40
CA ILE A 106 0.57 -10.43 -6.98
C ILE A 106 0.53 -8.91 -6.87
N PRO A 107 -0.59 -8.33 -6.41
CA PRO A 107 -0.72 -6.88 -6.35
C PRO A 107 0.19 -6.28 -5.29
N VAL A 108 0.85 -5.17 -5.62
CA VAL A 108 1.57 -4.31 -4.68
C VAL A 108 0.76 -3.05 -4.45
N VAL A 109 0.23 -2.90 -3.24
CA VAL A 109 -0.66 -1.80 -2.86
C VAL A 109 0.15 -0.70 -2.19
N ASN A 110 0.15 0.50 -2.79
CA ASN A 110 0.79 1.67 -2.22
C ASN A 110 -0.16 2.40 -1.26
N MET A 111 0.11 2.32 0.04
CA MET A 111 -0.62 2.97 1.13
C MET A 111 0.17 4.15 1.73
N GLY A 112 1.11 4.72 0.97
CA GLY A 112 1.85 5.91 1.35
C GLY A 112 1.00 7.18 1.28
N VAL A 113 1.11 8.07 2.27
CA VAL A 113 0.49 9.39 2.28
C VAL A 113 1.51 10.45 2.72
N GLY A 114 1.86 11.35 1.81
CA GLY A 114 2.88 12.37 2.06
C GLY A 114 2.56 13.25 3.26
N GLY A 115 3.56 13.44 4.13
CA GLY A 115 3.48 14.31 5.31
C GLY A 115 2.83 13.68 6.55
N GLU A 116 2.34 12.44 6.48
CA GLU A 116 1.80 11.77 7.66
C GLU A 116 2.91 11.29 8.60
N ASP A 117 2.68 11.46 9.90
CA ASP A 117 3.48 10.89 10.97
C ASP A 117 3.08 9.44 11.27
N THR A 118 3.86 8.77 12.11
CA THR A 118 3.62 7.35 12.42
C THR A 118 2.26 7.13 13.09
N ASN A 119 1.81 7.99 14.00
CA ASN A 119 0.50 7.84 14.67
C ASN A 119 -0.65 7.90 13.67
N THR A 120 -0.55 8.77 12.67
CA THR A 120 -1.55 8.89 11.62
C THR A 120 -1.56 7.66 10.70
N ILE A 121 -0.38 7.16 10.33
CA ILE A 121 -0.23 5.94 9.52
C ILE A 121 -0.81 4.72 10.25
N LEU A 122 -0.52 4.56 11.56
CA LEU A 122 -1.07 3.48 12.38
C LEU A 122 -2.60 3.54 12.45
N GLY A 123 -3.17 4.75 12.55
CA GLY A 123 -4.62 4.94 12.54
C GLY A 123 -5.27 4.55 11.22
N ARG A 124 -4.65 4.89 10.08
CA ARG A 124 -5.10 4.46 8.75
C ARG A 124 -4.97 2.95 8.54
N ASN A 125 -3.90 2.38 9.06
CA ASN A 125 -3.67 0.92 9.03
C ASN A 125 -4.66 0.17 9.92
N GLY A 126 -5.14 0.78 11.01
CA GLY A 126 -5.99 0.17 12.02
C GLY A 126 -5.24 -0.53 13.15
N ALA A 127 -3.91 -0.56 13.13
CA ALA A 127 -3.09 -1.16 14.19
C ALA A 127 -3.23 -0.42 15.53
N VAL A 128 -3.38 0.90 15.47
CA VAL A 128 -3.78 1.78 16.59
C VAL A 128 -4.88 2.69 16.04
N PRO A 129 -6.15 2.27 16.09
CA PRO A 129 -7.23 2.91 15.37
C PRO A 129 -7.46 4.37 15.80
N PHE A 130 -8.06 5.15 14.91
CA PHE A 130 -8.62 6.44 15.30
C PHE A 130 -9.84 6.25 16.16
N ILE A 131 -9.99 7.05 17.22
CA ILE A 131 -11.19 7.09 18.06
C ILE A 131 -11.73 8.51 18.17
N THR A 132 -13.05 8.65 18.27
CA THR A 132 -13.69 9.95 18.48
C THR A 132 -13.30 10.54 19.84
N SER A 133 -12.82 11.80 19.88
CA SER A 133 -12.42 12.46 21.13
C SER A 133 -13.57 13.19 21.82
N SER A 134 -14.73 13.33 21.16
CA SER A 134 -15.97 13.94 21.71
C SER A 134 -17.20 13.26 21.11
N ALA A 135 -18.31 13.29 21.85
CA ALA A 135 -19.59 12.82 21.34
C ALA A 135 -20.18 13.82 20.32
N PHE A 136 -20.90 13.27 19.32
CA PHE A 136 -21.65 14.06 18.32
C PHE A 136 -22.79 13.22 17.73
N THR A 137 -23.63 13.85 16.90
CA THR A 137 -24.70 13.13 16.19
C THR A 137 -24.42 13.17 14.70
N ILE A 138 -24.40 12.00 14.04
CA ILE A 138 -24.44 11.93 12.59
C ILE A 138 -25.89 12.25 12.16
N PRO A 139 -26.11 13.30 11.33
CA PRO A 139 -27.48 13.67 10.95
C PRO A 139 -28.12 12.62 10.02
N ALA A 140 -29.44 12.69 9.91
CA ALA A 140 -30.23 11.81 9.04
C ALA A 140 -29.89 11.98 7.57
N GLU A 141 -29.64 13.21 7.18
CA GLU A 141 -29.30 13.60 5.81
C GLU A 141 -27.79 13.51 5.55
N GLU A 142 -27.41 13.52 4.29
CA GLU A 142 -26.01 13.59 3.83
C GLU A 142 -25.37 14.97 4.09
N LYS A 143 -25.51 15.47 5.31
CA LYS A 143 -24.92 16.73 5.75
C LYS A 143 -23.66 16.49 6.58
N SER A 144 -22.66 17.32 6.35
CA SER A 144 -21.42 17.29 7.11
C SER A 144 -21.64 17.68 8.57
N VAL A 145 -21.03 16.93 9.48
CA VAL A 145 -20.94 17.23 10.89
C VAL A 145 -19.49 17.33 11.34
N ALA A 146 -19.17 18.34 12.16
CA ALA A 146 -17.82 18.49 12.70
C ALA A 146 -17.47 17.32 13.63
N ILE A 147 -16.28 16.77 13.47
CA ILE A 147 -15.77 15.68 14.28
C ILE A 147 -14.39 16.01 14.85
N LYS A 148 -14.08 15.39 15.99
CA LYS A 148 -12.74 15.40 16.58
C LYS A 148 -12.36 13.97 16.92
N PHE A 149 -11.13 13.63 16.62
CA PHE A 149 -10.59 12.29 16.88
C PHE A 149 -9.09 12.34 17.19
N VAL A 150 -8.60 11.29 17.79
CA VAL A 150 -7.21 11.06 18.16
C VAL A 150 -6.88 9.59 17.86
N SER A 151 -5.63 9.16 18.00
CA SER A 151 -5.32 7.73 18.04
C SER A 151 -5.94 7.10 19.30
N GLU A 152 -6.11 5.79 19.32
CA GLU A 152 -6.58 5.06 20.53
C GLU A 152 -5.70 5.34 21.75
N ASN A 153 -4.39 5.53 21.55
CA ASN A 153 -3.43 5.90 22.60
C ASN A 153 -3.54 7.37 23.04
N GLY A 154 -4.45 8.15 22.46
CA GLY A 154 -4.66 9.56 22.77
C GLY A 154 -3.72 10.54 22.06
N ASN A 155 -2.82 10.05 21.20
CA ASN A 155 -1.91 10.91 20.45
C ASN A 155 -2.66 11.74 19.39
N PRO A 156 -2.25 12.98 19.13
CA PRO A 156 -2.76 13.76 18.01
C PRO A 156 -2.54 13.02 16.68
N VAL A 157 -3.50 13.12 15.78
CA VAL A 157 -3.43 12.57 14.43
C VAL A 157 -3.90 13.61 13.41
N ALA A 158 -3.35 13.56 12.22
CA ALA A 158 -3.67 14.53 11.17
C ALA A 158 -3.74 13.83 9.80
N PRO A 159 -4.73 12.94 9.57
CA PRO A 159 -4.82 12.24 8.29
C PRO A 159 -4.94 13.27 7.15
N LEU A 160 -4.02 13.15 6.22
CA LEU A 160 -4.00 13.93 5.00
C LEU A 160 -4.71 13.10 3.95
N ILE A 161 -5.99 13.37 3.74
CA ILE A 161 -6.82 12.65 2.78
C ILE A 161 -6.33 12.99 1.37
N GLN A 162 -5.40 12.19 0.87
CA GLN A 162 -4.82 12.28 -0.46
C GLN A 162 -5.21 11.02 -1.24
N GLY A 163 -6.35 11.08 -1.92
CA GLY A 163 -6.83 9.94 -2.70
C GLY A 163 -7.25 8.75 -1.84
N ASN A 164 -7.07 7.54 -2.38
CA ASN A 164 -7.68 6.31 -1.86
C ASN A 164 -6.79 5.54 -0.85
N ALA A 165 -5.83 6.18 -0.21
CA ALA A 165 -4.86 5.53 0.69
C ALA A 165 -5.48 5.04 2.02
N GLY A 166 -6.60 4.33 1.96
CA GLY A 166 -7.26 3.70 3.09
C GLY A 166 -8.23 4.60 3.88
N MET A 167 -8.45 5.84 3.45
CA MET A 167 -9.36 6.78 4.14
C MET A 167 -10.71 7.00 3.43
N GLU A 168 -10.91 6.44 2.26
CA GLU A 168 -12.14 6.55 1.49
C GLU A 168 -12.71 5.12 1.29
N PHE A 169 -13.74 4.73 1.96
CA PHE A 169 -14.61 5.39 2.96
C PHE A 169 -14.19 5.00 4.39
N VAL A 170 -14.75 5.69 5.40
CA VAL A 170 -14.64 5.29 6.81
C VAL A 170 -16.00 4.91 7.36
N THR A 171 -16.03 4.13 8.47
CA THR A 171 -17.25 3.77 9.20
C THR A 171 -17.16 4.25 10.64
N ILE A 172 -18.14 5.01 11.09
CA ILE A 172 -18.24 5.52 12.47
C ILE A 172 -19.60 5.09 13.04
N GLY A 173 -19.60 4.30 14.12
CA GLY A 173 -20.84 3.82 14.72
C GLY A 173 -21.75 3.07 13.75
N GLY A 174 -21.21 2.32 12.83
CA GLY A 174 -21.93 1.59 11.78
C GLY A 174 -22.35 2.42 10.57
N VAL A 175 -22.08 3.73 10.57
CA VAL A 175 -22.43 4.62 9.44
C VAL A 175 -21.21 4.81 8.54
N LYS A 176 -21.35 4.42 7.29
CA LYS A 176 -20.35 4.64 6.23
C LYS A 176 -20.38 6.10 5.76
N GLY A 177 -19.20 6.68 5.54
CA GLY A 177 -19.09 8.05 5.07
C GLY A 177 -17.67 8.46 4.75
N VAL A 178 -17.47 9.76 4.57
CA VAL A 178 -16.19 10.37 4.20
C VAL A 178 -15.79 11.39 5.27
N ILE A 179 -14.53 11.35 5.69
CA ILE A 179 -13.91 12.40 6.50
C ILE A 179 -13.24 13.38 5.53
N SER A 180 -13.52 14.67 5.70
CA SER A 180 -12.92 15.74 4.91
C SER A 180 -12.38 16.85 5.80
N ARG A 181 -11.36 17.59 5.32
CA ARG A 181 -10.89 18.79 6.01
C ARG A 181 -11.88 19.95 5.82
N SER A 182 -12.14 20.68 6.91
CA SER A 182 -12.95 21.90 6.90
C SER A 182 -12.29 22.95 7.80
N GLY A 183 -11.67 23.94 7.20
CA GLY A 183 -10.80 24.88 7.92
C GLY A 183 -9.65 24.14 8.61
N ASN A 184 -9.51 24.35 9.92
CA ASN A 184 -8.48 23.70 10.74
C ASN A 184 -8.94 22.37 11.38
N GLY A 185 -10.12 21.86 11.01
CA GLY A 185 -10.69 20.64 11.60
C GLY A 185 -11.15 19.65 10.56
N TYR A 186 -11.94 18.70 11.02
CA TYR A 186 -12.50 17.63 10.20
C TYR A 186 -14.01 17.61 10.28
N VAL A 187 -14.64 17.19 9.20
CA VAL A 187 -16.08 16.91 9.12
C VAL A 187 -16.28 15.48 8.62
N PHE A 188 -17.33 14.85 9.11
CA PHE A 188 -17.81 13.58 8.57
C PHE A 188 -19.10 13.82 7.79
N THR A 189 -19.22 13.23 6.62
CA THR A 189 -20.41 13.24 5.79
C THR A 189 -20.79 11.79 5.48
N ARG A 190 -21.96 11.34 5.91
CA ARG A 190 -22.45 10.00 5.61
C ARG A 190 -22.68 9.81 4.11
N SER A 191 -22.49 8.59 3.63
CA SER A 191 -22.60 8.27 2.19
C SER A 191 -24.06 8.14 1.72
N GLU A 192 -24.97 7.80 2.63
CA GLU A 192 -26.39 7.56 2.33
C GLU A 192 -27.26 8.09 3.48
N ALA A 193 -28.40 8.68 3.17
CA ALA A 193 -29.37 9.12 4.17
C ALA A 193 -29.89 7.92 5.00
N GLY A 194 -30.25 8.17 6.28
CA GLY A 194 -30.75 7.15 7.19
C GLY A 194 -31.10 7.76 8.54
N ASP A 195 -31.39 6.97 9.56
CA ASP A 195 -31.69 7.50 10.89
C ASP A 195 -30.49 8.27 11.48
N PRO A 196 -30.73 9.32 12.30
CA PRO A 196 -29.67 9.98 13.04
C PRO A 196 -28.98 8.99 13.99
N VAL A 197 -27.64 9.04 14.06
CA VAL A 197 -26.86 8.13 14.91
C VAL A 197 -26.08 8.92 15.95
N GLN A 198 -26.29 8.59 17.24
CA GLN A 198 -25.52 9.17 18.33
C GLN A 198 -24.16 8.47 18.44
N ILE A 199 -23.09 9.24 18.36
CA ILE A 199 -21.72 8.76 18.49
C ILE A 199 -21.18 9.19 19.86
N SER A 200 -20.70 8.23 20.63
CA SER A 200 -20.05 8.47 21.92
C SER A 200 -18.57 8.84 21.71
N LYS A 201 -17.99 9.51 22.70
CA LYS A 201 -16.53 9.61 22.81
C LYS A 201 -15.93 8.19 22.92
N GLY A 202 -14.80 7.94 22.24
CA GLY A 202 -14.14 6.64 22.20
C GLY A 202 -14.69 5.69 21.14
N THR A 203 -15.65 6.12 20.31
CA THR A 203 -16.09 5.29 19.17
C THR A 203 -14.97 5.19 18.14
N GLU A 204 -14.65 3.98 17.75
CA GLU A 204 -13.67 3.68 16.72
C GLU A 204 -14.10 4.23 15.36
N ILE A 205 -13.12 4.69 14.60
CA ILE A 205 -13.26 5.08 13.19
C ILE A 205 -12.59 4.00 12.36
N ILE A 206 -13.38 3.10 11.80
CA ILE A 206 -12.89 2.02 10.94
C ILE A 206 -12.55 2.62 9.58
N THR A 207 -11.30 2.53 9.19
CA THR A 207 -10.82 3.03 7.90
C THR A 207 -10.95 1.98 6.80
N ALA A 208 -11.02 2.39 5.54
CA ALA A 208 -11.04 1.47 4.41
C ALA A 208 -9.74 0.65 4.26
N GLY A 209 -8.63 1.12 4.85
CA GLY A 209 -7.33 0.44 4.82
C GLY A 209 -7.14 -0.58 5.92
N SER A 210 -7.96 -0.55 6.99
CA SER A 210 -7.70 -1.32 8.20
C SER A 210 -7.91 -2.84 8.07
N GLU A 211 -8.76 -3.29 7.15
CA GLU A 211 -9.13 -4.70 7.02
C GLU A 211 -8.62 -5.40 5.74
N PRO A 212 -8.69 -4.79 4.53
CA PRO A 212 -8.48 -5.51 3.27
C PRO A 212 -7.08 -6.12 3.10
N TYR A 213 -6.08 -5.54 3.75
CA TYR A 213 -4.68 -5.89 3.52
C TYR A 213 -4.04 -6.66 4.68
N ARG A 214 -4.84 -7.14 5.65
CA ARG A 214 -4.34 -7.86 6.83
C ARG A 214 -3.74 -9.24 6.50
N GLU A 215 -4.02 -9.77 5.33
CA GLU A 215 -3.44 -11.02 4.85
C GLU A 215 -2.20 -10.83 3.96
N TYR A 216 -1.91 -9.58 3.56
CA TYR A 216 -0.80 -9.24 2.66
C TYR A 216 0.56 -9.27 3.39
N ILE A 217 1.63 -9.41 2.65
CA ILE A 217 2.99 -9.16 3.17
C ILE A 217 3.14 -7.65 3.36
N ALA A 218 3.52 -7.20 4.56
CA ALA A 218 3.70 -5.79 4.85
C ALA A 218 5.12 -5.31 4.54
N VAL A 219 5.24 -4.21 3.79
CA VAL A 219 6.47 -3.41 3.67
C VAL A 219 6.22 -2.12 4.43
N ILE A 220 7.03 -1.84 5.44
CA ILE A 220 6.81 -0.76 6.40
C ILE A 220 7.97 0.24 6.29
N PHE A 221 7.67 1.46 5.83
CA PHE A 221 8.61 2.57 5.70
C PHE A 221 8.02 3.81 6.37
N ILE A 222 8.12 3.88 7.71
CA ILE A 222 7.54 4.93 8.54
C ILE A 222 8.60 5.60 9.42
N GLY A 223 8.32 6.82 9.88
CA GLY A 223 9.14 7.53 10.85
C GLY A 223 9.77 8.83 10.34
N GLN A 224 9.78 9.09 9.03
CA GLN A 224 10.41 10.29 8.46
C GLN A 224 9.79 11.58 9.01
N ASN A 225 8.49 11.60 9.26
CA ASN A 225 7.76 12.77 9.77
C ASN A 225 7.56 12.74 11.29
N GLY A 226 8.27 11.86 12.02
CA GLY A 226 8.13 11.72 13.47
C GLY A 226 6.85 10.99 13.89
N GLY A 227 6.28 11.39 15.03
CA GLY A 227 5.13 10.72 15.67
C GLY A 227 5.57 9.70 16.72
N PHE A 228 6.83 9.77 17.15
CA PHE A 228 7.42 8.97 18.22
C PHE A 228 8.40 9.82 19.04
N THR A 229 8.64 9.46 20.29
CA THR A 229 9.51 10.18 21.22
C THR A 229 10.90 9.55 21.37
N GLY A 230 11.04 8.29 20.96
CA GLY A 230 12.30 7.54 20.98
C GLY A 230 12.23 6.37 20.02
N TYR A 231 13.37 5.76 19.74
CA TYR A 231 13.47 4.68 18.75
C TYR A 231 12.78 3.40 19.21
N ASP A 232 12.70 3.14 20.51
CA ASP A 232 11.90 2.03 21.06
C ASP A 232 10.42 2.20 20.72
N GLU A 233 9.88 3.43 20.81
CA GLU A 233 8.49 3.70 20.41
C GLU A 233 8.28 3.50 18.91
N LEU A 234 9.24 3.88 18.05
CA LEU A 234 9.18 3.62 16.63
C LEU A 234 9.12 2.11 16.34
N VAL A 235 9.94 1.32 17.04
CA VAL A 235 9.92 -0.15 16.94
C VAL A 235 8.54 -0.71 17.37
N GLU A 236 8.00 -0.25 18.50
CA GLU A 236 6.67 -0.70 18.95
C GLU A 236 5.56 -0.32 17.96
N GLN A 237 5.66 0.84 17.32
CA GLN A 237 4.73 1.26 16.27
C GLN A 237 4.84 0.39 15.01
N GLN A 238 6.04 0.00 14.59
CA GLN A 238 6.26 -0.94 13.49
C GLN A 238 5.71 -2.34 13.83
N LYS A 239 5.96 -2.82 15.06
CA LYS A 239 5.41 -4.08 15.58
C LYS A 239 3.88 -4.07 15.62
N ALA A 240 3.26 -2.93 15.94
CA ALA A 240 1.80 -2.81 15.93
C ALA A 240 1.24 -3.11 14.54
N ILE A 241 1.84 -2.57 13.46
CA ILE A 241 1.45 -2.88 12.07
C ILE A 241 1.64 -4.38 11.77
N ILE A 242 2.78 -4.96 12.14
CA ILE A 242 3.06 -6.40 11.94
C ILE A 242 2.02 -7.25 12.67
N ASN A 243 1.73 -6.92 13.92
CA ASN A 243 0.78 -7.66 14.75
C ASN A 243 -0.69 -7.52 14.29
N HIS A 244 -1.00 -6.44 13.58
CA HIS A 244 -2.32 -6.24 12.99
C HIS A 244 -2.59 -7.19 11.82
N GLN A 245 -1.57 -7.71 11.16
CA GLN A 245 -1.74 -8.72 10.10
C GLN A 245 -2.37 -10.01 10.64
N THR A 246 -3.18 -10.69 9.84
CA THR A 246 -3.82 -11.97 10.19
C THR A 246 -3.10 -13.16 9.58
N LYS A 247 -2.62 -13.02 8.34
CA LYS A 247 -1.70 -13.96 7.69
C LYS A 247 -0.35 -13.29 7.48
N ASN A 248 0.65 -14.07 7.14
CA ASN A 248 1.98 -13.57 6.78
C ASN A 248 2.64 -12.68 7.87
N LYS A 249 2.26 -12.83 9.15
CA LYS A 249 2.86 -12.07 10.27
C LYS A 249 4.36 -12.23 10.39
N ASP A 250 4.88 -13.34 9.92
CA ASP A 250 6.31 -13.67 9.84
C ASP A 250 6.97 -13.17 8.55
N LYS A 251 6.16 -12.70 7.59
CA LYS A 251 6.64 -12.17 6.31
C LYS A 251 6.38 -10.66 6.22
N TYR A 252 7.42 -9.88 6.49
CA TYR A 252 7.39 -8.43 6.38
C TYR A 252 8.77 -7.89 6.06
N ILE A 253 8.84 -6.63 5.62
CA ILE A 253 10.08 -5.89 5.40
C ILE A 253 9.98 -4.56 6.14
N ILE A 254 11.02 -4.21 6.89
CA ILE A 254 11.19 -2.88 7.47
C ILE A 254 12.25 -2.13 6.67
N ILE A 255 11.89 -0.97 6.13
CA ILE A 255 12.83 -0.07 5.45
C ILE A 255 13.25 1.00 6.45
N GLY A 256 14.56 1.11 6.67
CA GLY A 256 15.16 2.08 7.57
C GLY A 256 15.15 3.50 7.00
N LEU A 257 15.20 4.49 7.87
CA LEU A 257 15.30 5.89 7.49
C LEU A 257 16.65 6.19 6.84
N HIS A 258 16.64 6.94 5.75
CA HIS A 258 17.86 7.31 5.01
C HIS A 258 18.43 8.67 5.43
N THR A 259 17.71 9.44 6.25
CA THR A 259 18.07 10.80 6.67
C THR A 259 18.69 10.86 8.07
N THR A 260 19.09 9.71 8.63
CA THR A 260 19.69 9.65 9.97
C THR A 260 21.02 10.45 10.03
N THR A 261 21.15 11.27 11.07
CA THR A 261 22.42 11.98 11.33
C THR A 261 23.47 11.00 11.85
N PRO A 262 24.77 11.29 11.69
CA PRO A 262 25.83 10.41 12.19
C PRO A 262 25.71 10.04 13.67
N SER A 263 25.23 10.96 14.50
CA SER A 263 25.03 10.74 15.94
C SER A 263 23.88 9.79 16.29
N CYS A 264 22.94 9.58 15.37
CA CYS A 264 21.76 8.73 15.60
C CYS A 264 21.85 7.38 14.88
N ARG A 265 22.82 7.21 13.97
CA ARG A 265 22.92 6.01 13.13
C ARG A 265 23.15 4.75 13.94
N GLU A 266 24.13 4.78 14.84
CA GLU A 266 24.49 3.60 15.64
C GLU A 266 23.30 3.14 16.49
N ASP A 267 22.64 4.08 17.17
CA ASP A 267 21.51 3.76 18.05
C ASP A 267 20.29 3.25 17.25
N LEU A 268 19.88 3.96 16.20
CA LEU A 268 18.68 3.59 15.44
C LEU A 268 18.91 2.36 14.55
N GLU A 269 19.97 2.37 13.75
CA GLU A 269 20.23 1.29 12.79
C GLU A 269 20.61 0.00 13.53
N GLY A 270 21.35 0.11 14.65
CA GLY A 270 21.68 -1.02 15.54
C GLY A 270 20.43 -1.63 16.16
N LEU A 271 19.53 -0.81 16.72
CA LEU A 271 18.26 -1.27 17.29
C LEU A 271 17.37 -1.96 16.23
N MET A 272 17.26 -1.39 15.03
CA MET A 272 16.49 -1.98 13.95
C MET A 272 17.06 -3.33 13.49
N LEU A 273 18.40 -3.42 13.41
CA LEU A 273 19.07 -4.67 13.04
C LEU A 273 18.89 -5.75 14.12
N GLU A 274 18.99 -5.38 15.39
CA GLU A 274 18.78 -6.29 16.52
C GLU A 274 17.35 -6.84 16.54
N GLU A 275 16.35 -5.97 16.31
CA GLU A 275 14.95 -6.33 16.40
C GLU A 275 14.46 -7.14 15.18
N TYR A 276 14.85 -6.77 13.96
CA TYR A 276 14.28 -7.31 12.73
C TYR A 276 15.21 -8.23 11.94
N GLY A 277 16.51 -8.23 12.29
CA GLY A 277 17.51 -9.07 11.63
C GLY A 277 17.52 -8.88 10.11
N ASN A 278 17.40 -9.98 9.38
CA ASN A 278 17.42 -9.99 7.92
C ASN A 278 16.14 -9.44 7.24
N LYS A 279 15.11 -9.11 8.00
CA LYS A 279 13.90 -8.41 7.50
C LYS A 279 14.05 -6.89 7.50
N TYR A 280 15.11 -6.38 8.12
CA TYR A 280 15.48 -4.97 8.08
C TYR A 280 16.33 -4.67 6.84
N ILE A 281 16.00 -3.60 6.16
CA ILE A 281 16.80 -2.99 5.09
C ILE A 281 17.40 -1.70 5.62
N ASN A 282 18.69 -1.67 5.93
CA ASN A 282 19.40 -0.44 6.22
C ASN A 282 19.57 0.37 4.93
N LEU A 283 18.52 1.12 4.59
CA LEU A 283 18.43 1.85 3.32
C LEU A 283 19.56 2.86 3.17
N ARG A 284 19.85 3.64 4.22
CA ARG A 284 20.93 4.64 4.19
C ARG A 284 22.29 4.00 3.88
N GLU A 285 22.61 2.93 4.56
CA GLU A 285 23.88 2.22 4.36
C GLU A 285 24.00 1.67 2.96
N TYR A 286 22.97 0.95 2.48
CA TYR A 286 22.95 0.43 1.12
C TYR A 286 23.10 1.52 0.08
N MET A 287 22.38 2.64 0.22
CA MET A 287 22.45 3.76 -0.72
C MET A 287 23.82 4.43 -0.73
N SER A 288 24.51 4.49 0.43
CA SER A 288 25.83 5.10 0.55
C SER A 288 26.98 4.17 0.16
N THR A 289 26.74 2.88 -0.08
CA THR A 289 27.80 1.90 -0.39
C THR A 289 27.61 1.24 -1.74
N ASP A 290 26.55 0.47 -1.93
CA ASP A 290 26.40 -0.47 -3.03
C ASP A 290 25.40 -0.03 -4.12
N ALA A 291 24.49 0.91 -3.80
CA ALA A 291 23.36 1.24 -4.66
C ALA A 291 23.76 1.66 -6.08
N MET A 292 24.66 2.63 -6.19
CA MET A 292 25.10 3.12 -7.51
C MET A 292 25.83 2.06 -8.33
N LYS A 293 26.67 1.27 -7.67
CA LYS A 293 27.40 0.17 -8.32
C LYS A 293 26.43 -0.91 -8.83
N ASN A 294 25.48 -1.32 -7.99
CA ASN A 294 24.54 -2.39 -8.34
C ASN A 294 23.51 -1.94 -9.41
N ALA A 295 23.32 -0.63 -9.55
CA ALA A 295 22.48 -0.03 -10.59
C ALA A 295 23.26 0.39 -11.86
N ASP A 296 24.55 0.02 -11.97
CA ASP A 296 25.45 0.41 -13.08
C ASP A 296 25.50 1.93 -13.31
N LEU A 297 25.33 2.73 -12.23
CA LEU A 297 25.41 4.18 -12.26
C LEU A 297 26.85 4.65 -11.96
N THR A 298 27.29 5.67 -12.68
CA THR A 298 28.61 6.28 -12.45
C THR A 298 28.47 7.44 -11.44
N PRO A 299 29.09 7.36 -10.23
CA PRO A 299 29.01 8.43 -9.27
C PRO A 299 29.68 9.72 -9.75
N THR A 300 29.04 10.85 -9.50
CA THR A 300 29.66 12.18 -9.63
C THR A 300 30.60 12.46 -8.47
N GLN A 301 31.40 13.52 -8.52
CA GLN A 301 32.25 13.92 -7.38
C GLN A 301 31.40 14.25 -6.13
N SER A 302 30.18 14.79 -6.30
CA SER A 302 29.25 15.06 -5.22
C SER A 302 28.75 13.77 -4.57
N ASP A 303 28.44 12.76 -5.39
CA ASP A 303 28.01 11.45 -4.90
C ASP A 303 29.12 10.76 -4.10
N ILE A 304 30.37 10.78 -4.63
CA ILE A 304 31.52 10.21 -3.92
C ILE A 304 31.68 10.86 -2.54
N SER A 305 31.64 12.19 -2.47
CA SER A 305 31.75 12.90 -1.20
C SER A 305 30.62 12.59 -0.22
N ALA A 306 29.39 12.41 -0.72
CA ALA A 306 28.24 12.02 0.10
C ALA A 306 28.41 10.58 0.64
N MET A 307 28.81 9.65 -0.24
CA MET A 307 29.05 8.24 0.11
C MET A 307 30.19 8.09 1.14
N GLU A 308 31.30 8.82 0.99
CA GLU A 308 32.38 8.87 1.98
C GLU A 308 31.89 9.33 3.36
N GLY A 309 30.88 10.21 3.41
CA GLY A 309 30.20 10.64 4.64
C GLY A 309 29.11 9.67 5.11
N GLY A 310 28.90 8.54 4.43
CA GLY A 310 27.85 7.59 4.71
C GLY A 310 26.44 8.15 4.44
N ASN A 311 26.30 9.06 3.46
CA ASN A 311 25.04 9.65 3.07
C ASN A 311 24.57 9.14 1.70
N VAL A 312 23.29 9.28 1.43
CA VAL A 312 22.71 8.94 0.12
C VAL A 312 23.32 9.84 -0.96
N PRO A 313 23.73 9.29 -2.12
CA PRO A 313 24.21 10.07 -3.25
C PRO A 313 23.18 11.09 -3.73
N PRO A 314 23.56 12.36 -3.91
CA PRO A 314 22.66 13.41 -4.43
C PRO A 314 22.00 13.05 -5.76
N SER A 315 22.68 12.31 -6.64
CA SER A 315 22.13 11.86 -7.92
C SER A 315 20.96 10.89 -7.80
N LEU A 316 20.72 10.30 -6.63
CA LEU A 316 19.56 9.43 -6.35
C LEU A 316 18.40 10.18 -5.69
N LEU A 317 18.59 11.46 -5.34
CA LEU A 317 17.60 12.28 -4.68
C LEU A 317 16.95 13.27 -5.64
N SER A 318 15.77 13.74 -5.27
CA SER A 318 15.09 14.85 -5.92
C SER A 318 15.72 16.19 -5.51
N THR A 319 15.23 17.28 -6.07
CA THR A 319 15.78 18.64 -5.82
C THR A 319 15.66 19.11 -4.36
N ASP A 320 14.79 18.50 -3.57
CA ASP A 320 14.62 18.81 -2.14
C ASP A 320 15.63 18.06 -1.23
N MET A 321 16.44 17.19 -1.81
CA MET A 321 17.46 16.40 -1.12
C MET A 321 16.91 15.49 0.01
N LEU A 322 15.62 15.21 -0.04
CA LEU A 322 14.89 14.34 0.90
C LEU A 322 14.23 13.18 0.18
N HIS A 323 13.41 13.48 -0.82
CA HIS A 323 12.72 12.44 -1.59
C HIS A 323 13.65 11.85 -2.66
N PHE A 324 13.42 10.61 -2.99
CA PHE A 324 14.16 9.96 -4.07
C PHE A 324 13.66 10.44 -5.44
N ASN A 325 14.54 10.45 -6.44
CA ASN A 325 14.16 10.55 -7.84
C ASN A 325 13.77 9.16 -8.39
N SER A 326 13.53 9.07 -9.70
CA SER A 326 13.11 7.81 -10.33
C SER A 326 14.14 6.68 -10.13
N ASP A 327 15.43 6.97 -10.28
CA ASP A 327 16.50 5.99 -10.13
C ASP A 327 16.59 5.50 -8.68
N GLY A 328 16.50 6.43 -7.71
CA GLY A 328 16.49 6.08 -6.30
C GLY A 328 15.29 5.22 -5.91
N TYR A 329 14.09 5.52 -6.41
CA TYR A 329 12.91 4.68 -6.17
C TYR A 329 12.99 3.31 -6.85
N GLU A 330 13.56 3.24 -8.06
CA GLU A 330 13.80 1.98 -8.77
C GLU A 330 14.74 1.08 -7.95
N ILE A 331 15.83 1.63 -7.44
CA ILE A 331 16.79 0.92 -6.59
C ILE A 331 16.12 0.41 -5.32
N ILE A 332 15.27 1.21 -4.65
CA ILE A 332 14.54 0.75 -3.44
C ILE A 332 13.61 -0.41 -3.77
N GLY A 333 12.84 -0.31 -4.87
CA GLY A 333 11.94 -1.38 -5.30
C GLY A 333 12.67 -2.68 -5.57
N LYS A 334 13.81 -2.61 -6.27
CA LYS A 334 14.70 -3.75 -6.53
C LYS A 334 15.22 -4.35 -5.22
N LEU A 335 15.69 -3.51 -4.31
CA LEU A 335 16.25 -3.95 -3.03
C LEU A 335 15.20 -4.67 -2.16
N VAL A 336 13.96 -4.18 -2.16
CA VAL A 336 12.85 -4.84 -1.46
C VAL A 336 12.53 -6.19 -2.12
N TYR A 337 12.44 -6.22 -3.46
CA TYR A 337 12.24 -7.46 -4.22
C TYR A 337 13.33 -8.50 -3.89
N ASP A 338 14.59 -8.12 -4.01
CA ASP A 338 15.72 -9.02 -3.75
C ASP A 338 15.73 -9.54 -2.31
N ARG A 339 15.35 -8.70 -1.34
CA ARG A 339 15.24 -9.11 0.06
C ARG A 339 14.11 -10.12 0.26
N MET A 340 12.95 -9.92 -0.36
CA MET A 340 11.84 -10.89 -0.32
C MET A 340 12.22 -12.22 -0.96
N GLU A 341 12.95 -12.19 -2.08
CA GLU A 341 13.53 -13.38 -2.73
C GLU A 341 14.47 -14.13 -1.79
N GLN A 342 15.43 -13.41 -1.18
CA GLN A 342 16.39 -14.00 -0.22
C GLN A 342 15.73 -14.63 0.99
N LEU A 343 14.57 -14.10 1.41
CA LEU A 343 13.77 -14.61 2.52
C LEU A 343 12.82 -15.76 2.12
N GLY A 344 12.79 -16.16 0.85
CA GLY A 344 11.91 -17.20 0.34
C GLY A 344 10.43 -16.84 0.32
N TYR A 345 10.10 -15.53 0.29
CA TYR A 345 8.68 -15.11 0.32
C TYR A 345 7.91 -15.51 -0.93
N PHE A 346 8.60 -15.74 -2.05
CA PHE A 346 8.05 -16.17 -3.33
C PHE A 346 8.22 -17.67 -3.62
N ASP A 347 8.78 -18.47 -2.70
CA ASP A 347 9.07 -19.89 -2.98
C ASP A 347 7.81 -20.68 -3.31
N VAL A 348 6.72 -20.45 -2.55
CA VAL A 348 5.42 -21.09 -2.84
C VAL A 348 4.87 -20.68 -4.21
N LEU A 349 5.07 -19.42 -4.62
CA LEU A 349 4.68 -18.97 -5.95
C LEU A 349 5.48 -19.71 -7.03
N LYS A 350 6.79 -19.85 -6.86
CA LYS A 350 7.67 -20.56 -7.79
C LYS A 350 7.24 -22.02 -7.93
N ASP A 351 6.99 -22.70 -6.81
CA ASP A 351 6.53 -24.08 -6.80
C ASP A 351 5.20 -24.22 -7.56
N LEU A 352 4.22 -23.37 -7.28
CA LEU A 352 2.90 -23.41 -7.93
C LEU A 352 2.94 -23.08 -9.43
N LEU A 353 3.88 -22.25 -9.87
CA LEU A 353 4.05 -21.92 -11.28
C LEU A 353 4.84 -23.00 -12.06
N THR A 354 5.74 -23.73 -11.39
CA THR A 354 6.57 -24.78 -12.00
C THR A 354 5.96 -26.17 -11.96
N GLU A 355 5.05 -26.48 -11.02
CA GLU A 355 4.30 -27.75 -10.96
C GLU A 355 3.29 -27.92 -12.10
N SER A 356 3.14 -26.92 -12.99
CA SER A 356 2.17 -26.93 -14.09
C SER A 356 2.72 -27.44 -15.43
N ASP A 357 3.96 -27.92 -15.45
CA ASP A 357 4.58 -28.65 -16.54
C ASP A 357 4.46 -30.17 -16.28
#